data_a19ccfbc7ccd8b2f38e8734e82501609
#
_entry.id   a19ccfbc7ccd8b2f38e8734e82501609
#
_cell.length_a   1.000
_cell.length_b   1.000
_cell.length_c   1.000
_cell.angle_alpha   90.00
_cell.angle_beta   90.00
_cell.angle_gamma   90.00
#
_symmetry.space_group_name_H-M   'P 1'
#
loop_
_entity.id
_entity.type
_entity.pdbx_description
1 polymer ?
#
loop_
_entity_poly.entity_id
_entity_poly.type
_entity_poly.pdbx_seq_one_letter_code
_entity_poly.pdbx_strand_id
1 'polypeptide(L)'
;MPRAVASQKKSKVAKAAKPKGKVAAKGNGKAKAKGGKGRADVSLSDPTLFDPLTPGEIADALRTLTEDRRLGSMAKVGRYRVICTEPLVTKPPHPMAGHRLARVVAYDYSSDRAVDACVDLDAGVVTHLEFTRSQPMLSRDEEALAASIAMVDDRVRSKLSMGDIPQMTMHYWGRSSKDMAYSRRSAAVVFGRDSGQATIVAVVDLIDNTVTQVVPAELW
;
A
#
# COMPACT_ATOMS: atom_id res chain seq x y z
N MET A 1 4.37 4.53 -58.54
CA MET A 1 4.99 3.24 -58.89
C MET A 1 6.45 3.28 -58.47
N PRO A 2 7.10 2.28 -57.82
CA PRO A 2 6.70 0.88 -57.73
C PRO A 2 6.59 0.31 -56.30
N ARG A 3 6.01 -0.89 -56.25
CA ARG A 3 5.80 -1.83 -55.14
C ARG A 3 7.11 -2.45 -54.62
N ALA A 4 7.18 -2.77 -53.31
CA ALA A 4 8.05 -3.80 -52.76
C ALA A 4 7.27 -4.53 -51.65
N VAL A 5 6.94 -5.65 -51.87
CA VAL A 5 7.07 -7.08 -51.65
C VAL A 5 7.40 -7.43 -50.18
N ALA A 6 6.46 -8.15 -49.57
CA ALA A 6 6.50 -8.79 -48.27
C ALA A 6 7.50 -9.95 -48.24
N SER A 7 8.19 -10.15 -47.12
CA SER A 7 8.89 -11.38 -46.80
C SER A 7 8.45 -11.91 -45.43
N GLN A 8 7.67 -13.00 -45.48
CA GLN A 8 7.31 -13.81 -44.31
C GLN A 8 8.47 -14.73 -43.96
N LYS A 9 8.98 -14.64 -42.73
CA LYS A 9 9.84 -15.70 -42.15
C LYS A 9 9.02 -16.52 -41.15
N LYS A 10 8.75 -17.76 -41.53
CA LYS A 10 8.27 -18.84 -40.67
C LYS A 10 9.38 -19.27 -39.72
N SER A 11 9.16 -19.21 -38.41
CA SER A 11 10.04 -19.85 -37.45
C SER A 11 9.39 -21.12 -36.91
N LYS A 12 10.16 -22.20 -36.96
CA LYS A 12 9.86 -23.58 -36.57
C LYS A 12 9.69 -23.70 -35.05
N VAL A 13 8.63 -24.39 -34.67
CA VAL A 13 8.38 -24.88 -33.32
C VAL A 13 9.30 -26.05 -33.04
N ALA A 14 10.13 -25.96 -32.00
CA ALA A 14 10.92 -27.07 -31.48
C ALA A 14 10.15 -27.71 -30.31
N LYS A 15 9.84 -29.01 -30.48
CA LYS A 15 9.34 -29.91 -29.44
C LYS A 15 10.47 -30.24 -28.48
N ALA A 16 10.36 -29.94 -27.21
CA ALA A 16 11.25 -30.41 -26.16
C ALA A 16 10.62 -31.59 -25.39
N ALA A 17 11.42 -32.62 -25.22
CA ALA A 17 11.11 -33.92 -24.66
C ALA A 17 11.00 -33.87 -23.13
N LYS A 18 10.13 -34.75 -22.57
CA LYS A 18 9.99 -35.04 -21.15
C LYS A 18 11.11 -35.98 -20.67
N PRO A 19 11.75 -35.74 -19.55
CA PRO A 19 12.46 -36.81 -18.83
C PRO A 19 11.55 -37.49 -17.82
N LYS A 20 11.46 -38.83 -17.93
CA LYS A 20 10.95 -39.73 -16.90
C LYS A 20 12.09 -39.97 -15.89
N GLY A 21 11.90 -39.55 -14.66
CA GLY A 21 12.75 -39.90 -13.52
C GLY A 21 11.95 -40.66 -12.48
N LYS A 22 12.15 -41.98 -12.39
CA LYS A 22 11.79 -42.83 -11.25
C LYS A 22 12.75 -42.52 -10.11
N VAL A 23 12.22 -42.22 -8.93
CA VAL A 23 13.00 -42.29 -7.68
C VAL A 23 12.23 -43.06 -6.65
N ALA A 24 12.94 -44.05 -6.09
CA ALA A 24 12.46 -45.04 -5.14
C ALA A 24 12.25 -44.48 -3.75
N ALA A 25 11.24 -45.02 -3.07
CA ALA A 25 11.00 -44.86 -1.65
C ALA A 25 12.03 -45.65 -0.82
N LYS A 26 12.51 -45.06 0.29
CA LYS A 26 12.70 -45.71 1.60
C LYS A 26 13.42 -44.76 2.55
N GLY A 27 12.84 -44.55 3.71
CA GLY A 27 13.46 -43.84 4.83
C GLY A 27 12.46 -43.57 5.95
N ASN A 28 11.97 -44.64 6.63
CA ASN A 28 11.24 -44.54 7.89
C ASN A 28 12.19 -44.06 8.99
N GLY A 29 12.19 -42.76 9.26
CA GLY A 29 12.83 -42.18 10.44
C GLY A 29 11.72 -41.75 11.44
N LYS A 30 11.41 -42.61 12.44
CA LYS A 30 10.63 -42.23 13.62
C LYS A 30 11.39 -41.17 14.40
N ALA A 31 11.12 -39.89 14.13
CA ALA A 31 11.48 -38.82 15.02
C ALA A 31 10.52 -38.83 16.22
N LYS A 32 11.04 -39.21 17.40
CA LYS A 32 10.39 -39.03 18.69
C LYS A 32 10.09 -37.53 18.86
N ALA A 33 8.81 -37.19 18.82
CA ALA A 33 8.35 -35.87 19.25
C ALA A 33 8.69 -35.74 20.75
N LYS A 34 9.69 -34.92 21.07
CA LYS A 34 9.91 -34.41 22.41
C LYS A 34 8.72 -33.51 22.76
N GLY A 35 8.10 -33.88 23.89
CA GLY A 35 6.92 -33.26 24.44
C GLY A 35 6.95 -31.74 24.38
N GLY A 36 5.93 -31.17 23.79
CA GLY A 36 5.69 -29.74 23.82
C GLY A 36 5.52 -29.30 25.27
N LYS A 37 6.39 -28.39 25.71
CA LYS A 37 6.14 -27.57 26.89
C LYS A 37 4.77 -26.93 26.71
N GLY A 38 3.93 -27.10 27.72
CA GLY A 38 2.56 -26.63 27.74
C GLY A 38 2.49 -25.18 27.18
N ARG A 39 1.59 -25.02 26.25
CA ARG A 39 1.16 -23.70 25.79
C ARG A 39 0.70 -22.97 27.05
N ALA A 40 1.48 -21.98 27.50
CA ALA A 40 0.99 -21.05 28.50
C ALA A 40 -0.35 -20.54 27.98
N ASP A 41 -1.37 -20.57 28.82
CA ASP A 41 -2.69 -20.00 28.52
C ASP A 41 -2.45 -18.51 28.33
N VAL A 42 -2.37 -18.07 27.06
CA VAL A 42 -2.04 -16.69 26.73
C VAL A 42 -3.28 -15.88 27.05
N SER A 43 -3.25 -15.28 28.22
CA SER A 43 -4.31 -14.43 28.71
C SER A 43 -4.33 -13.13 27.87
N LEU A 44 -5.44 -12.90 27.16
CA LEU A 44 -5.78 -11.60 26.59
C LEU A 44 -6.05 -10.53 27.66
N SER A 45 -5.77 -10.83 28.92
CA SER A 45 -5.97 -9.93 30.06
C SER A 45 -4.82 -8.95 30.27
N ASP A 46 -3.76 -9.00 29.43
CA ASP A 46 -2.74 -7.97 29.47
C ASP A 46 -3.28 -6.68 28.82
N PRO A 47 -3.57 -5.65 29.61
CA PRO A 47 -4.12 -4.40 29.10
C PRO A 47 -3.16 -3.69 28.12
N THR A 48 -1.86 -3.93 28.22
CA THR A 48 -0.85 -3.28 27.36
C THR A 48 -0.98 -3.69 25.89
N LEU A 49 -1.61 -4.83 25.59
CA LEU A 49 -1.87 -5.24 24.21
C LEU A 49 -2.82 -4.29 23.45
N PHE A 50 -3.65 -3.56 24.18
CA PHE A 50 -4.62 -2.61 23.62
C PHE A 50 -4.13 -1.17 23.64
N ASP A 51 -3.01 -0.89 24.29
CA ASP A 51 -2.47 0.44 24.36
C ASP A 51 -1.96 0.91 22.98
N PRO A 52 -2.05 2.20 22.67
CA PRO A 52 -1.41 2.76 21.48
C PRO A 52 0.07 2.40 21.44
N LEU A 53 0.60 2.26 20.22
CA LEU A 53 2.05 2.04 20.06
C LEU A 53 2.82 3.27 20.53
N THR A 54 3.89 3.03 21.27
CA THR A 54 4.85 4.07 21.63
C THR A 54 5.68 4.50 20.41
N PRO A 55 6.26 5.70 20.39
CA PRO A 55 7.17 6.11 19.31
C PRO A 55 8.35 5.14 19.09
N GLY A 56 8.84 4.49 20.17
CA GLY A 56 9.88 3.46 20.09
C GLY A 56 9.41 2.22 19.36
N GLU A 57 8.24 1.68 19.72
CA GLU A 57 7.63 0.53 19.07
C GLU A 57 7.34 0.80 17.57
N ILE A 58 6.88 2.01 17.24
CA ILE A 58 6.69 2.42 15.84
C ILE A 58 8.02 2.41 15.09
N ALA A 59 9.08 2.97 15.65
CA ALA A 59 10.40 2.99 15.03
C ALA A 59 10.97 1.57 14.85
N ASP A 60 10.80 0.69 15.84
CA ASP A 60 11.22 -0.71 15.77
C ASP A 60 10.44 -1.49 14.72
N ALA A 61 9.11 -1.31 14.62
CA ALA A 61 8.28 -1.92 13.59
C ALA A 61 8.74 -1.50 12.19
N LEU A 62 8.97 -0.21 11.96
CA LEU A 62 9.41 0.31 10.68
C LEU A 62 10.81 -0.18 10.31
N ARG A 63 11.75 -0.22 11.27
CA ARG A 63 13.09 -0.77 11.05
C ARG A 63 13.00 -2.26 10.67
N THR A 64 12.30 -3.07 11.45
CA THR A 64 12.10 -4.49 11.19
C THR A 64 11.49 -4.74 9.81
N LEU A 65 10.49 -3.95 9.42
CA LEU A 65 9.85 -4.04 8.11
C LEU A 65 10.83 -3.68 6.98
N THR A 66 11.61 -2.60 7.12
CA THR A 66 12.54 -2.16 6.07
C THR A 66 13.72 -3.11 5.87
N GLU A 67 14.09 -3.87 6.90
CA GLU A 67 15.14 -4.90 6.85
C GLU A 67 14.63 -6.23 6.26
N ASP A 68 13.31 -6.42 6.13
CA ASP A 68 12.73 -7.65 5.59
C ASP A 68 13.03 -7.80 4.09
N ARG A 69 13.65 -8.93 3.73
CA ARG A 69 14.04 -9.22 2.35
C ARG A 69 12.87 -9.27 1.37
N ARG A 70 11.66 -9.55 1.84
CA ARG A 70 10.44 -9.63 1.02
C ARG A 70 10.01 -8.26 0.48
N LEU A 71 10.39 -7.17 1.14
CA LEU A 71 10.21 -5.82 0.61
C LEU A 71 11.07 -5.55 -0.64
N GLY A 72 12.17 -6.29 -0.80
CA GLY A 72 13.01 -6.23 -1.99
C GLY A 72 13.53 -4.84 -2.31
N SER A 73 13.30 -4.39 -3.55
CA SER A 73 13.77 -3.08 -4.04
C SER A 73 12.97 -1.90 -3.46
N MET A 74 11.75 -2.11 -2.99
CA MET A 74 10.91 -1.04 -2.45
C MET A 74 11.60 -0.29 -1.32
N ALA A 75 12.19 -1.02 -0.37
CA ALA A 75 12.87 -0.42 0.77
C ALA A 75 14.19 0.31 0.40
N LYS A 76 14.79 -0.05 -0.74
CA LYS A 76 16.10 0.48 -1.14
C LYS A 76 16.03 1.63 -2.15
N VAL A 77 15.11 1.56 -3.09
CA VAL A 77 15.07 2.45 -4.26
C VAL A 77 13.65 2.97 -4.54
N GLY A 78 12.62 2.32 -3.98
CA GLY A 78 11.24 2.63 -4.25
C GLY A 78 10.79 3.97 -3.64
N ARG A 79 9.87 4.61 -4.33
CA ARG A 79 9.08 5.71 -3.77
C ARG A 79 7.96 5.10 -2.94
N TYR A 80 8.12 5.04 -1.64
CA TYR A 80 7.05 4.56 -0.75
C TYR A 80 6.80 5.52 0.41
N ARG A 81 5.62 5.41 1.00
CA ARG A 81 5.23 6.16 2.19
C ARG A 81 4.52 5.23 3.15
N VAL A 82 4.83 5.35 4.41
CA VAL A 82 4.05 4.73 5.48
C VAL A 82 2.76 5.53 5.64
N ILE A 83 1.63 4.85 5.54
CA ILE A 83 0.30 5.45 5.66
C ILE A 83 -0.15 5.46 7.12
N CYS A 84 -0.04 4.31 7.79
CA CYS A 84 -0.29 4.20 9.22
C CYS A 84 0.52 3.07 9.84
N THR A 85 0.73 3.20 11.15
CA THR A 85 1.24 2.14 12.03
C THR A 85 0.34 2.10 13.25
N GLU A 86 -0.27 0.94 13.50
CA GLU A 86 -1.29 0.77 14.54
C GLU A 86 -1.07 -0.53 15.32
N PRO A 87 -1.51 -0.61 16.60
CA PRO A 87 -1.46 -1.86 17.34
C PRO A 87 -2.43 -2.88 16.69
N LEU A 88 -2.01 -4.13 16.59
CA LEU A 88 -2.84 -5.22 16.11
C LEU A 88 -3.03 -6.24 17.22
N VAL A 89 -4.27 -6.47 17.63
CA VAL A 89 -4.62 -7.46 18.63
C VAL A 89 -5.31 -8.66 17.98
N THR A 90 -4.67 -9.82 18.08
CA THR A 90 -5.23 -11.08 17.59
C THR A 90 -5.83 -11.88 18.73
N LYS A 91 -6.97 -12.53 18.47
CA LYS A 91 -7.70 -13.33 19.46
C LYS A 91 -7.46 -14.83 19.24
N PRO A 92 -7.52 -15.68 20.30
CA PRO A 92 -7.52 -17.12 20.13
C PRO A 92 -8.63 -17.58 19.16
N PRO A 93 -8.39 -18.61 18.33
CA PRO A 93 -7.24 -19.51 18.33
C PRO A 93 -6.05 -19.06 17.47
N HIS A 94 -5.95 -17.79 17.09
CA HIS A 94 -4.85 -17.30 16.26
C HIS A 94 -3.50 -17.56 16.95
N PRO A 95 -2.45 -18.05 16.23
CA PRO A 95 -1.17 -18.42 16.82
C PRO A 95 -0.42 -17.23 17.45
N MET A 96 -0.72 -16.00 16.99
CA MET A 96 -0.13 -14.75 17.50
C MET A 96 -0.98 -14.10 18.61
N ALA A 97 -1.98 -14.81 19.16
CA ALA A 97 -2.78 -14.29 20.26
C ALA A 97 -1.89 -14.02 21.49
N GLY A 98 -1.98 -12.81 22.04
CA GLY A 98 -1.19 -12.39 23.19
C GLY A 98 0.21 -11.84 22.88
N HIS A 99 0.60 -11.76 21.61
CA HIS A 99 1.80 -11.05 21.18
C HIS A 99 1.55 -9.56 21.02
N ARG A 100 2.54 -8.74 21.31
CA ARG A 100 2.52 -7.31 20.99
C ARG A 100 2.82 -7.12 19.52
N LEU A 101 1.79 -6.83 18.71
CA LEU A 101 1.91 -6.73 17.27
C LEU A 101 1.69 -5.29 16.79
N ALA A 102 2.45 -4.90 15.77
CA ALA A 102 2.24 -3.68 15.00
C ALA A 102 1.80 -4.02 13.58
N ARG A 103 0.68 -3.46 13.13
CA ARG A 103 0.29 -3.45 11.71
C ARG A 103 0.87 -2.20 11.06
N VAL A 104 1.58 -2.37 9.97
CA VAL A 104 2.14 -1.29 9.17
C VAL A 104 1.51 -1.33 7.79
N VAL A 105 0.84 -0.25 7.42
CA VAL A 105 0.33 -0.06 6.06
C VAL A 105 1.20 0.98 5.36
N ALA A 106 1.77 0.61 4.22
CA ALA A 106 2.54 1.50 3.38
C ALA A 106 2.00 1.48 1.95
N TYR A 107 2.36 2.50 1.17
CA TYR A 107 2.02 2.55 -0.25
C TYR A 107 3.27 2.73 -1.09
N ASP A 108 3.46 1.84 -2.07
CA ASP A 108 4.56 1.90 -3.04
C ASP A 108 4.05 2.54 -4.34
N TYR A 109 4.46 3.79 -4.55
CA TYR A 109 4.09 4.55 -5.75
C TYR A 109 4.79 4.05 -7.03
N SER A 110 5.83 3.24 -6.88
CA SER A 110 6.56 2.70 -8.03
C SER A 110 5.83 1.53 -8.66
N SER A 111 5.16 0.70 -7.84
CA SER A 111 4.39 -0.46 -8.29
C SER A 111 2.87 -0.25 -8.21
N ASP A 112 2.40 0.91 -7.72
CA ASP A 112 0.98 1.23 -7.50
C ASP A 112 0.28 0.18 -6.64
N ARG A 113 0.89 -0.13 -5.47
CA ARG A 113 0.41 -1.16 -4.54
C ARG A 113 0.52 -0.73 -3.09
N ALA A 114 -0.47 -1.13 -2.31
CA ALA A 114 -0.35 -1.10 -0.86
C ALA A 114 0.45 -2.31 -0.36
N VAL A 115 1.19 -2.07 0.71
CA VAL A 115 1.86 -3.09 1.53
C VAL A 115 1.13 -3.14 2.86
N ASP A 116 0.65 -4.32 3.22
CA ASP A 116 0.07 -4.60 4.55
C ASP A 116 0.99 -5.59 5.26
N ALA A 117 1.56 -5.17 6.38
CA ALA A 117 2.53 -5.97 7.11
C ALA A 117 2.14 -6.05 8.60
N CYS A 118 2.43 -7.19 9.21
CA CYS A 118 2.34 -7.38 10.65
C CYS A 118 3.74 -7.68 11.19
N VAL A 119 4.15 -6.92 12.18
CA VAL A 119 5.43 -7.06 12.88
C VAL A 119 5.17 -7.53 14.31
N ASP A 120 5.80 -8.62 14.72
CA ASP A 120 5.87 -9.05 16.11
C ASP A 120 6.99 -8.25 16.78
N LEU A 121 6.60 -7.34 17.69
CA LEU A 121 7.54 -6.44 18.37
C LEU A 121 8.39 -7.17 19.39
N ASP A 122 7.85 -8.23 19.99
CA ASP A 122 8.57 -9.03 21.00
C ASP A 122 9.66 -9.89 20.34
N ALA A 123 9.35 -10.45 19.18
CA ALA A 123 10.27 -11.30 18.42
C ALA A 123 11.16 -10.50 17.44
N GLY A 124 10.80 -9.26 17.11
CA GLY A 124 11.50 -8.43 16.13
C GLY A 124 11.46 -9.00 14.71
N VAL A 125 10.32 -9.56 14.29
CA VAL A 125 10.17 -10.21 12.98
C VAL A 125 8.88 -9.82 12.29
N VAL A 126 8.90 -9.79 10.95
CA VAL A 126 7.70 -9.61 10.12
C VAL A 126 6.99 -10.95 9.96
N THR A 127 5.82 -11.09 10.59
CA THR A 127 5.01 -12.32 10.60
C THR A 127 4.09 -12.43 9.39
N HIS A 128 3.64 -11.29 8.87
CA HIS A 128 2.81 -11.21 7.67
C HIS A 128 3.29 -10.06 6.78
N LEU A 129 3.27 -10.29 5.47
CA LEU A 129 3.57 -9.26 4.47
C LEU A 129 2.80 -9.57 3.19
N GLU A 130 1.95 -8.65 2.77
CA GLU A 130 1.14 -8.78 1.57
C GLU A 130 1.23 -7.50 0.72
N PHE A 131 1.30 -7.68 -0.62
CA PHE A 131 1.18 -6.60 -1.59
C PHE A 131 -0.21 -6.66 -2.22
N THR A 132 -1.01 -5.62 -2.01
CA THR A 132 -2.38 -5.56 -2.49
C THR A 132 -2.59 -4.40 -3.46
N ARG A 133 -3.68 -4.45 -4.22
CA ARG A 133 -4.16 -3.31 -5.03
C ARG A 133 -5.18 -2.45 -4.29
N SER A 134 -5.41 -2.74 -3.01
CA SER A 134 -6.29 -1.90 -2.20
C SER A 134 -5.68 -0.50 -2.07
N GLN A 135 -6.55 0.50 -1.99
CA GLN A 135 -6.16 1.89 -1.83
C GLN A 135 -6.44 2.28 -0.37
N PRO A 136 -5.42 2.32 0.50
CA PRO A 136 -5.62 2.77 1.87
C PRO A 136 -6.00 4.26 1.91
N MET A 137 -6.55 4.73 3.02
CA MET A 137 -6.79 6.16 3.24
C MET A 137 -5.51 6.97 3.03
N LEU A 138 -5.65 8.26 2.70
CA LEU A 138 -4.49 9.13 2.58
C LEU A 138 -3.82 9.32 3.95
N SER A 139 -2.51 9.39 3.96
CA SER A 139 -1.76 9.92 5.09
C SER A 139 -1.86 11.44 5.11
N ARG A 140 -1.63 12.07 6.27
CA ARG A 140 -1.59 13.54 6.39
C ARG A 140 -0.58 14.19 5.45
N ASP A 141 0.55 13.52 5.24
CA ASP A 141 1.55 14.02 4.31
C ASP A 141 1.10 13.95 2.85
N GLU A 142 0.31 12.93 2.47
CA GLU A 142 -0.28 12.85 1.13
C GLU A 142 -1.34 13.92 0.93
N GLU A 143 -2.15 14.19 1.95
CA GLU A 143 -3.13 15.27 1.92
C GLU A 143 -2.45 16.62 1.72
N ALA A 144 -1.39 16.91 2.48
CA ALA A 144 -0.60 18.14 2.35
C ALA A 144 0.10 18.25 0.99
N LEU A 145 0.65 17.13 0.50
CA LEU A 145 1.28 17.08 -0.82
C LEU A 145 0.27 17.36 -1.93
N ALA A 146 -0.89 16.70 -1.89
CA ALA A 146 -1.95 16.92 -2.88
C ALA A 146 -2.40 18.39 -2.90
N ALA A 147 -2.63 18.99 -1.73
CA ALA A 147 -2.99 20.39 -1.62
C ALA A 147 -1.90 21.30 -2.23
N SER A 148 -0.62 21.02 -1.95
CA SER A 148 0.49 21.80 -2.50
C SER A 148 0.60 21.70 -4.01
N ILE A 149 0.41 20.50 -4.58
CA ILE A 149 0.40 20.28 -6.04
C ILE A 149 -0.76 21.05 -6.67
N ALA A 150 -1.97 20.96 -6.10
CA ALA A 150 -3.13 21.66 -6.62
C ALA A 150 -2.96 23.19 -6.58
N MET A 151 -2.37 23.74 -5.52
CA MET A 151 -2.16 25.18 -5.34
C MET A 151 -1.22 25.81 -6.39
N VAL A 152 -0.30 25.04 -6.95
CA VAL A 152 0.65 25.55 -7.96
C VAL A 152 0.21 25.29 -9.40
N ASP A 153 -0.83 24.50 -9.64
CA ASP A 153 -1.35 24.19 -10.97
C ASP A 153 -2.10 25.41 -11.55
N ASP A 154 -1.72 25.84 -12.76
CA ASP A 154 -2.30 27.04 -13.40
C ASP A 154 -3.80 26.89 -13.69
N ARG A 155 -4.29 25.68 -13.98
CA ARG A 155 -5.73 25.41 -14.22
C ARG A 155 -6.55 25.59 -12.94
N VAL A 156 -5.97 25.25 -11.79
CA VAL A 156 -6.58 25.50 -10.48
C VAL A 156 -6.54 26.99 -10.18
N ARG A 157 -5.34 27.60 -10.25
CA ARG A 157 -5.14 29.02 -9.94
C ARG A 157 -6.03 29.95 -10.75
N SER A 158 -6.23 29.65 -12.03
CA SER A 158 -7.10 30.47 -12.91
C SER A 158 -8.59 30.43 -12.53
N LYS A 159 -9.01 29.44 -11.74
CA LYS A 159 -10.41 29.27 -11.31
C LYS A 159 -10.65 29.66 -9.85
N LEU A 160 -9.58 29.86 -9.07
CA LEU A 160 -9.69 30.31 -7.68
C LEU A 160 -10.13 31.77 -7.61
N SER A 161 -11.08 32.06 -6.74
CA SER A 161 -11.44 33.43 -6.37
C SER A 161 -10.57 33.91 -5.20
N MET A 162 -10.55 35.22 -4.97
CA MET A 162 -9.86 35.79 -3.81
C MET A 162 -10.43 35.21 -2.51
N GLY A 163 -9.59 34.64 -1.67
CA GLY A 163 -9.96 34.01 -0.40
C GLY A 163 -10.29 32.53 -0.49
N ASP A 164 -10.23 31.91 -1.68
CA ASP A 164 -10.35 30.46 -1.78
C ASP A 164 -9.04 29.78 -1.30
N ILE A 165 -9.20 28.84 -0.38
CA ILE A 165 -8.11 28.04 0.20
C ILE A 165 -8.48 26.54 0.14
N PRO A 166 -7.51 25.63 0.23
CA PRO A 166 -7.82 24.21 0.42
C PRO A 166 -8.56 24.01 1.73
N GLN A 167 -9.81 23.54 1.66
CA GLN A 167 -10.66 23.27 2.84
C GLN A 167 -10.54 21.83 3.29
N MET A 168 -10.43 20.91 2.35
CA MET A 168 -10.40 19.50 2.60
C MET A 168 -9.63 18.76 1.51
N THR A 169 -8.89 17.75 1.90
CA THR A 169 -8.30 16.76 0.98
C THR A 169 -8.80 15.38 1.37
N MET A 170 -9.26 14.61 0.39
CA MET A 170 -9.77 13.28 0.62
C MET A 170 -9.27 12.32 -0.44
N HIS A 171 -9.26 11.04 -0.12
CA HIS A 171 -8.96 10.00 -1.09
C HIS A 171 -10.01 10.01 -2.22
N TYR A 172 -9.55 9.98 -3.47
CA TYR A 172 -10.40 9.95 -4.64
C TYR A 172 -10.34 8.61 -5.37
N TRP A 173 -11.51 8.06 -5.63
CA TRP A 173 -11.69 6.84 -6.43
C TRP A 173 -12.28 7.19 -7.78
N GLY A 174 -11.53 6.95 -8.85
CA GLY A 174 -12.09 7.06 -10.20
C GLY A 174 -13.29 6.14 -10.38
N ARG A 175 -14.44 6.72 -10.77
CA ARG A 175 -15.73 5.99 -10.85
C ARG A 175 -15.84 5.06 -12.05
N SER A 176 -15.01 5.25 -13.06
CA SER A 176 -15.03 4.43 -14.28
C SER A 176 -13.66 4.37 -14.91
N SER A 177 -13.44 3.38 -15.79
CA SER A 177 -12.19 3.25 -16.56
C SER A 177 -11.90 4.41 -17.53
N LYS A 178 -12.84 5.34 -17.70
CA LYS A 178 -12.67 6.58 -18.48
C LYS A 178 -12.10 7.72 -17.62
N ASP A 179 -12.14 7.58 -16.32
CA ASP A 179 -11.57 8.55 -15.38
C ASP A 179 -10.05 8.40 -15.36
N MET A 180 -9.31 9.50 -15.52
CA MET A 180 -7.85 9.50 -15.48
C MET A 180 -7.27 9.03 -14.14
N ALA A 181 -8.04 9.18 -13.05
CA ALA A 181 -7.70 8.70 -11.71
C ALA A 181 -8.12 7.25 -11.46
N TYR A 182 -8.67 6.55 -12.46
CA TYR A 182 -9.14 5.17 -12.28
C TYR A 182 -7.99 4.22 -11.95
N SER A 183 -8.15 3.49 -10.86
CA SER A 183 -7.14 2.56 -10.32
C SER A 183 -5.79 3.20 -9.98
N ARG A 184 -5.73 4.53 -9.78
CA ARG A 184 -4.50 5.24 -9.41
C ARG A 184 -4.63 5.84 -8.02
N ARG A 185 -3.49 6.00 -7.35
CA ARG A 185 -3.43 6.71 -6.05
C ARG A 185 -3.73 8.19 -6.27
N SER A 186 -4.94 8.61 -5.95
CA SER A 186 -5.40 9.96 -6.24
C SER A 186 -6.08 10.62 -5.05
N ALA A 187 -6.02 11.94 -5.01
CA ALA A 187 -6.65 12.77 -4.00
C ALA A 187 -7.56 13.82 -4.64
N ALA A 188 -8.70 14.10 -4.03
CA ALA A 188 -9.52 15.26 -4.34
C ALA A 188 -9.24 16.37 -3.33
N VAL A 189 -8.82 17.52 -3.82
CA VAL A 189 -8.61 18.74 -3.03
C VAL A 189 -9.77 19.69 -3.28
N VAL A 190 -10.54 19.93 -2.24
CA VAL A 190 -11.70 20.83 -2.28
C VAL A 190 -11.24 22.23 -1.86
N PHE A 191 -11.47 23.20 -2.73
CA PHE A 191 -11.21 24.61 -2.47
C PHE A 191 -12.50 25.33 -2.16
N GLY A 192 -12.42 26.31 -1.29
CA GLY A 192 -13.57 27.12 -0.90
C GLY A 192 -13.17 28.25 0.01
N ARG A 193 -14.17 29.03 0.42
CA ARG A 193 -14.01 30.15 1.36
C ARG A 193 -14.20 29.68 2.80
N ASP A 194 -13.78 30.49 3.75
CA ASP A 194 -13.98 30.24 5.19
C ASP A 194 -15.45 30.04 5.58
N SER A 195 -16.39 30.49 4.75
CA SER A 195 -17.82 30.23 4.91
C SER A 195 -18.24 28.75 4.76
N GLY A 196 -17.29 27.87 4.39
CA GLY A 196 -17.54 26.46 4.11
C GLY A 196 -18.14 26.17 2.73
N GLN A 197 -18.34 27.19 1.89
CA GLN A 197 -18.84 27.01 0.53
C GLN A 197 -17.68 26.54 -0.38
N ALA A 198 -17.78 25.30 -0.88
CA ALA A 198 -16.86 24.79 -1.87
C ALA A 198 -17.05 25.49 -3.22
N THR A 199 -15.95 25.81 -3.90
CA THR A 199 -15.93 26.50 -5.20
C THR A 199 -15.47 25.59 -6.33
N ILE A 200 -14.35 24.91 -6.13
CA ILE A 200 -13.81 23.95 -7.09
C ILE A 200 -13.24 22.73 -6.39
N VAL A 201 -13.12 21.64 -7.14
CA VAL A 201 -12.42 20.42 -6.73
C VAL A 201 -11.34 20.11 -7.74
N ALA A 202 -10.12 19.89 -7.25
CA ALA A 202 -8.99 19.45 -8.06
C ALA A 202 -8.66 17.99 -7.74
N VAL A 203 -8.59 17.13 -8.76
CA VAL A 203 -8.14 15.75 -8.61
C VAL A 203 -6.66 15.68 -8.91
N VAL A 204 -5.89 15.20 -7.94
CA VAL A 204 -4.42 15.09 -7.99
C VAL A 204 -4.03 13.63 -8.05
N ASP A 205 -3.25 13.25 -9.05
CA ASP A 205 -2.57 11.97 -9.14
C ASP A 205 -1.27 12.04 -8.31
N LEU A 206 -1.20 11.25 -7.25
CA LEU A 206 -0.05 11.20 -6.34
C LEU A 206 1.10 10.32 -6.86
N ILE A 207 0.87 9.56 -7.94
CA ILE A 207 1.92 8.77 -8.58
C ILE A 207 2.78 9.68 -9.46
N ASP A 208 2.12 10.50 -10.30
CA ASP A 208 2.80 11.41 -11.22
C ASP A 208 2.94 12.84 -10.66
N ASN A 209 2.35 13.12 -9.50
CA ASN A 209 2.31 14.44 -8.85
C ASN A 209 1.73 15.52 -9.79
N THR A 210 0.61 15.23 -10.42
CA THR A 210 -0.04 16.12 -11.38
C THR A 210 -1.52 16.28 -11.07
N VAL A 211 -2.08 17.45 -11.39
CA VAL A 211 -3.53 17.65 -11.38
C VAL A 211 -4.10 17.02 -12.66
N THR A 212 -5.01 16.05 -12.50
CA THR A 212 -5.66 15.37 -13.63
C THR A 212 -6.95 16.04 -14.05
N GLN A 213 -7.68 16.63 -13.09
CA GLN A 213 -9.00 17.20 -13.33
C GLN A 213 -9.25 18.40 -12.42
N VAL A 214 -9.95 19.42 -12.93
CA VAL A 214 -10.44 20.56 -12.15
C VAL A 214 -11.89 20.79 -12.49
N VAL A 215 -12.78 20.65 -11.51
CA VAL A 215 -14.24 20.64 -11.67
C VAL A 215 -14.86 21.71 -10.77
N PRO A 216 -15.88 22.45 -11.20
CA PRO A 216 -16.72 23.23 -10.28
C PRO A 216 -17.32 22.34 -9.20
N ALA A 217 -17.37 22.82 -7.96
CA ALA A 217 -17.85 22.01 -6.84
C ALA A 217 -19.31 21.57 -6.99
N GLU A 218 -20.13 22.33 -7.69
CA GLU A 218 -21.53 22.02 -8.02
C GLU A 218 -21.72 20.82 -8.96
N LEU A 219 -20.64 20.42 -9.67
CA LEU A 219 -20.62 19.28 -10.60
C LEU A 219 -19.94 18.04 -10.00
N TRP A 220 -19.51 18.13 -8.75
CA TRP A 220 -18.76 17.07 -8.06
C TRP A 220 -19.60 15.96 -7.45
#